data_b70c2df8f3b2be2c433ec0159bb0d1b5
#
_entry.id   b70c2df8f3b2be2c433ec0159bb0d1b5
#
_cell.length_a   1.000
_cell.length_b   1.000
_cell.length_c   1.000
_cell.angle_alpha   90.00
_cell.angle_beta   90.00
_cell.angle_gamma   90.00
#
_symmetry.space_group_name_H-M   'P 1'
#
loop_
_entity.id
_entity.type
_entity.pdbx_description
1 polymer ?
#
loop_
_entity_poly.entity_id
_entity_poly.type
_entity_poly.pdbx_seq_one_letter_code
_entity_poly.pdbx_strand_id
1 'polypeptide(L)'
;MSENRLCYGCMEVKGEQAVCPHCGYQDGTPYLPDYIAPGTMLRERYLIGVLLGHNGEGATYLAYDTVICCKVLIREYMPIGLCTRIKGKPIISVNYNNLAQYKALMAEYTELNKTLARMRNLSHINPTLDLFAENNTTYTVFEYTEGVKLLDFLKDNAGELSWNQAKKMFPPLFTTLSLVHNAGIVHRGISPETIYVTEKGNLQLSAFCISSVRTANTELKTELFPGYAAPEQYSASGRQGTWTDVYGICAVLYRILTGCMPTEAPSRLDNDNLCAPHELSGNIPVHVSRAIMDGLALNSDERTQTITELVTRLFEETEEETAQRTAVTPPPVPKYEPQPEPEYEDEEVYEDYEDYEDLKDGKSAVSAFDKVKVPMIIGILLITVILIVALVLAKVFRDSDSQVISQNSGTSSSLSDIVTVTTEAVTATKEYDSVMINVVGMDYKAKKADLAEWIELNCIAEEYSDEYPAGQIIWQSVKEGEDFKSGDTLDVKVSLGPSKVKVPEFKGVTLSAYIAEIEKIGIKNHTSTPAVNYNYATGAVIKTSVEPGETIDLTTDYKFVITYADNPAVTTTAPPAATTAPTAETTVAPPPASQPAQPGSNPGDGGQDLPGIEEAD
;
A
#
# COMPACT_ATOMS: atom_id res chain seq x y z
N MET A 1 -29.24 -34.10 1.57
CA MET A 1 -28.19 -33.07 1.76
C MET A 1 -27.84 -32.33 0.47
N SER A 2 -28.70 -32.35 -0.56
CA SER A 2 -28.42 -31.75 -1.89
C SER A 2 -29.04 -30.37 -2.12
N GLU A 3 -29.88 -29.88 -1.22
CA GLU A 3 -30.63 -28.63 -1.47
C GLU A 3 -29.83 -27.33 -1.28
N ASN A 4 -28.64 -27.37 -0.65
CA ASN A 4 -27.83 -26.18 -0.32
C ASN A 4 -26.46 -26.15 -1.01
N ARG A 5 -26.35 -26.64 -2.25
CA ARG A 5 -25.07 -26.57 -2.97
C ARG A 5 -24.74 -25.15 -3.40
N LEU A 6 -23.59 -24.64 -2.96
CA LEU A 6 -23.10 -23.30 -3.29
C LEU A 6 -22.48 -23.26 -4.70
N CYS A 7 -22.63 -22.13 -5.35
CA CYS A 7 -21.94 -21.81 -6.58
C CYS A 7 -20.52 -21.30 -6.30
N TYR A 8 -19.50 -21.91 -6.88
CA TYR A 8 -18.12 -21.45 -6.69
C TYR A 8 -17.81 -20.09 -7.36
N GLY A 9 -18.67 -19.65 -8.29
CA GLY A 9 -18.52 -18.35 -8.97
C GLY A 9 -19.02 -17.16 -8.16
N CYS A 10 -20.06 -17.31 -7.33
CA CYS A 10 -20.66 -16.20 -6.58
C CYS A 10 -21.02 -16.52 -5.12
N MET A 11 -20.78 -17.75 -4.67
CA MET A 11 -21.11 -18.25 -3.31
C MET A 11 -22.61 -18.15 -2.94
N GLU A 12 -23.50 -18.05 -3.94
CA GLU A 12 -24.95 -18.17 -3.73
C GLU A 12 -25.39 -19.63 -3.85
N VAL A 13 -26.52 -19.96 -3.21
CA VAL A 13 -27.11 -21.28 -3.31
C VAL A 13 -27.66 -21.51 -4.72
N LYS A 14 -27.12 -22.47 -5.45
CA LYS A 14 -27.57 -22.82 -6.81
C LYS A 14 -28.32 -24.15 -6.92
N GLY A 15 -28.35 -24.94 -5.85
CA GLY A 15 -28.93 -26.27 -5.87
C GLY A 15 -28.19 -27.24 -6.80
N GLU A 16 -28.90 -28.13 -7.50
CA GLU A 16 -28.31 -29.14 -8.41
C GLU A 16 -28.05 -28.66 -9.83
N GLN A 17 -28.32 -27.40 -10.15
CA GLN A 17 -28.15 -26.85 -11.50
C GLN A 17 -26.67 -26.83 -11.90
N ALA A 18 -26.36 -27.26 -13.12
CA ALA A 18 -25.01 -27.25 -13.67
C ALA A 18 -24.50 -25.82 -13.92
N VAL A 19 -25.41 -24.91 -14.32
CA VAL A 19 -25.13 -23.49 -14.55
C VAL A 19 -25.81 -22.69 -13.43
N CYS A 20 -25.08 -21.80 -12.80
CA CYS A 20 -25.61 -20.95 -11.74
C CYS A 20 -26.63 -19.94 -12.27
N PRO A 21 -27.86 -19.86 -11.73
CA PRO A 21 -28.87 -18.91 -12.18
C PRO A 21 -28.53 -17.45 -11.79
N HIS A 22 -27.63 -17.23 -10.81
CA HIS A 22 -27.26 -15.90 -10.32
C HIS A 22 -26.12 -15.27 -11.13
N CYS A 23 -25.06 -16.03 -11.45
CA CYS A 23 -23.85 -15.48 -12.09
C CYS A 23 -23.43 -16.18 -13.38
N GLY A 24 -24.16 -17.22 -13.82
CA GLY A 24 -23.84 -17.98 -15.03
C GLY A 24 -22.61 -18.92 -14.91
N TYR A 25 -21.99 -19.04 -13.73
CA TYR A 25 -20.86 -19.95 -13.53
C TYR A 25 -21.28 -21.39 -13.80
N GLN A 26 -20.48 -22.11 -14.62
CA GLN A 26 -20.72 -23.50 -14.98
C GLN A 26 -19.81 -24.43 -14.16
N ASP A 27 -20.36 -25.53 -13.64
CA ASP A 27 -19.57 -26.55 -12.97
C ASP A 27 -18.53 -27.15 -13.90
N GLY A 28 -17.31 -27.33 -13.38
CA GLY A 28 -16.18 -27.82 -14.18
C GLY A 28 -15.50 -26.75 -15.03
N THR A 29 -15.85 -25.46 -14.87
CA THR A 29 -15.08 -24.36 -15.48
C THR A 29 -13.58 -24.54 -15.18
N PRO A 30 -12.70 -24.51 -16.18
CA PRO A 30 -11.26 -24.62 -15.97
C PRO A 30 -10.73 -23.52 -15.06
N TYR A 31 -9.81 -23.86 -14.17
CA TYR A 31 -9.11 -22.91 -13.31
C TYR A 31 -7.60 -22.94 -13.62
N LEU A 32 -6.89 -21.90 -13.20
CA LEU A 32 -5.43 -21.82 -13.38
C LEU A 32 -4.72 -22.78 -12.40
N PRO A 33 -3.93 -23.77 -12.90
CA PRO A 33 -3.36 -24.86 -12.07
C PRO A 33 -2.43 -24.39 -10.95
N ASP A 34 -1.85 -23.19 -11.09
CA ASP A 34 -0.95 -22.61 -10.10
C ASP A 34 -1.68 -22.04 -8.89
N TYR A 35 -3.03 -21.98 -8.93
CA TYR A 35 -3.87 -21.43 -7.87
C TYR A 35 -4.75 -22.51 -7.23
N ILE A 36 -5.39 -22.18 -6.11
CA ILE A 36 -6.25 -23.12 -5.40
C ILE A 36 -7.48 -23.44 -6.26
N ALA A 37 -7.78 -24.72 -6.39
CA ALA A 37 -8.97 -25.18 -7.10
C ALA A 37 -10.27 -24.76 -6.40
N PRO A 38 -11.29 -24.27 -7.14
CA PRO A 38 -12.61 -24.08 -6.58
C PRO A 38 -13.16 -25.35 -5.93
N GLY A 39 -13.82 -25.21 -4.78
CA GLY A 39 -14.30 -26.34 -3.97
C GLY A 39 -13.29 -26.86 -2.94
N THR A 40 -12.06 -26.34 -2.90
CA THR A 40 -11.10 -26.67 -1.85
C THR A 40 -11.57 -26.10 -0.51
N MET A 41 -11.45 -26.89 0.56
CA MET A 41 -11.75 -26.46 1.92
C MET A 41 -10.45 -26.11 2.63
N LEU A 42 -10.35 -24.91 3.18
CA LEU A 42 -9.25 -24.48 4.03
C LEU A 42 -9.73 -24.48 5.50
N ARG A 43 -8.88 -24.99 6.39
CA ARG A 43 -9.12 -25.03 7.83
C ARG A 43 -10.47 -25.63 8.22
N GLU A 44 -11.03 -26.54 7.38
CA GLU A 44 -12.36 -27.15 7.55
C GLU A 44 -13.51 -26.11 7.69
N ARG A 45 -13.25 -24.86 7.35
CA ARG A 45 -14.17 -23.74 7.53
C ARG A 45 -14.44 -22.95 6.26
N TYR A 46 -13.40 -22.68 5.47
CA TYR A 46 -13.51 -21.77 4.34
C TYR A 46 -13.55 -22.53 3.02
N LEU A 47 -14.69 -22.50 2.35
CA LEU A 47 -14.88 -23.08 1.02
C LEU A 47 -14.39 -22.10 -0.05
N ILE A 48 -13.36 -22.48 -0.79
CA ILE A 48 -12.78 -21.65 -1.85
C ILE A 48 -13.62 -21.68 -3.12
N GLY A 49 -13.85 -20.52 -3.70
CA GLY A 49 -14.47 -20.33 -5.00
C GLY A 49 -13.47 -19.95 -6.08
N VAL A 50 -13.88 -19.02 -6.95
CA VAL A 50 -13.05 -18.55 -8.06
C VAL A 50 -11.94 -17.64 -7.59
N LEU A 51 -10.83 -17.65 -8.36
CA LEU A 51 -9.78 -16.66 -8.26
C LEU A 51 -10.31 -15.31 -8.77
N LEU A 52 -10.23 -14.27 -7.93
CA LEU A 52 -10.63 -12.91 -8.28
C LEU A 52 -9.47 -12.08 -8.86
N GLY A 53 -8.26 -12.37 -8.44
CA GLY A 53 -7.06 -11.68 -8.91
C GLY A 53 -5.80 -12.16 -8.20
N HIS A 54 -4.65 -11.74 -8.73
CA HIS A 54 -3.35 -12.03 -8.15
C HIS A 54 -2.36 -10.92 -8.46
N ASN A 55 -1.33 -10.78 -7.64
CA ASN A 55 -0.20 -9.88 -7.87
C ASN A 55 1.12 -10.53 -7.42
N GLY A 56 2.18 -9.73 -7.30
CA GLY A 56 3.51 -10.23 -6.90
C GLY A 56 3.57 -10.88 -5.52
N GLU A 57 2.66 -10.56 -4.62
CA GLU A 57 2.59 -11.09 -3.25
C GLU A 57 1.76 -12.35 -3.13
N GLY A 58 0.69 -12.48 -3.95
CA GLY A 58 -0.21 -13.60 -3.81
C GLY A 58 -1.51 -13.50 -4.59
N ALA A 59 -2.49 -14.30 -4.20
CA ALA A 59 -3.75 -14.48 -4.88
C ALA A 59 -4.94 -14.20 -3.97
N THR A 60 -6.02 -13.64 -4.53
CA THR A 60 -7.27 -13.36 -3.82
C THR A 60 -8.40 -14.20 -4.41
N TYR A 61 -9.12 -14.90 -3.56
CA TYR A 61 -10.22 -15.78 -3.93
C TYR A 61 -11.53 -15.28 -3.32
N LEU A 62 -12.63 -15.48 -4.03
CA LEU A 62 -13.94 -15.51 -3.41
C LEU A 62 -14.05 -16.78 -2.59
N ALA A 63 -14.60 -16.70 -1.39
CA ALA A 63 -14.79 -17.86 -0.52
C ALA A 63 -16.08 -17.74 0.30
N TYR A 64 -16.45 -18.82 0.95
CA TYR A 64 -17.60 -18.88 1.84
C TYR A 64 -17.17 -19.41 3.21
N ASP A 65 -17.48 -18.66 4.25
CA ASP A 65 -17.27 -19.09 5.64
C ASP A 65 -18.47 -19.95 6.06
N THR A 66 -18.23 -21.25 6.24
CA THR A 66 -19.28 -22.23 6.57
C THR A 66 -19.78 -22.11 8.01
N VAL A 67 -19.04 -21.43 8.90
CA VAL A 67 -19.39 -21.25 10.31
C VAL A 67 -20.36 -20.08 10.49
N ILE A 68 -20.04 -18.92 9.88
CA ILE A 68 -20.90 -17.74 9.96
C ILE A 68 -21.81 -17.58 8.74
N CYS A 69 -21.76 -18.52 7.81
CA CYS A 69 -22.65 -18.64 6.65
C CYS A 69 -22.68 -17.36 5.78
N CYS A 70 -21.51 -16.79 5.47
CA CYS A 70 -21.41 -15.60 4.60
C CYS A 70 -20.24 -15.68 3.62
N LYS A 71 -20.31 -14.84 2.57
CA LYS A 71 -19.21 -14.62 1.63
C LYS A 71 -18.05 -13.92 2.31
N VAL A 72 -16.83 -14.33 1.98
CA VAL A 72 -15.59 -13.70 2.43
C VAL A 72 -14.59 -13.62 1.27
N LEU A 73 -13.57 -12.78 1.41
CA LEU A 73 -12.41 -12.78 0.53
C LEU A 73 -11.26 -13.47 1.26
N ILE A 74 -10.56 -14.36 0.57
CA ILE A 74 -9.35 -14.98 1.12
C ILE A 74 -8.17 -14.60 0.26
N ARG A 75 -7.16 -13.98 0.89
CA ARG A 75 -5.89 -13.67 0.26
C ARG A 75 -4.84 -14.66 0.74
N GLU A 76 -4.24 -15.35 -0.21
CA GLU A 76 -3.15 -16.29 -0.02
C GLU A 76 -1.82 -15.58 -0.26
N TYR A 77 -0.87 -15.67 0.66
CA TYR A 77 0.50 -15.27 0.42
C TYR A 77 1.18 -16.30 -0.50
N MET A 78 1.44 -15.93 -1.74
CA MET A 78 2.05 -16.79 -2.77
C MET A 78 2.91 -15.94 -3.71
N PRO A 79 4.09 -15.47 -3.28
CA PRO A 79 4.93 -14.59 -4.06
C PRO A 79 5.46 -15.28 -5.31
N ILE A 80 5.09 -14.72 -6.47
CA ILE A 80 5.50 -15.24 -7.78
C ILE A 80 7.03 -15.14 -7.91
N GLY A 81 7.67 -16.23 -8.29
CA GLY A 81 9.13 -16.34 -8.45
C GLY A 81 9.87 -16.92 -7.25
N LEU A 82 9.27 -16.89 -6.04
CA LEU A 82 9.88 -17.47 -4.82
C LEU A 82 9.32 -18.86 -4.48
N CYS A 83 8.10 -19.14 -4.91
CA CYS A 83 7.43 -20.42 -4.61
C CYS A 83 6.59 -20.89 -5.80
N THR A 84 6.17 -22.16 -5.72
CA THR A 84 5.26 -22.81 -6.67
C THR A 84 4.25 -23.64 -5.91
N ARG A 85 3.12 -23.97 -6.54
CA ARG A 85 2.14 -24.90 -5.95
C ARG A 85 2.44 -26.34 -6.36
N ILE A 86 2.31 -27.27 -5.43
CA ILE A 86 2.37 -28.68 -5.76
C ILE A 86 1.13 -29.04 -6.58
N LYS A 87 1.34 -29.57 -7.80
CA LYS A 87 0.26 -29.90 -8.73
C LYS A 87 -0.85 -30.74 -8.08
N GLY A 88 -2.08 -30.24 -8.17
CA GLY A 88 -3.28 -30.91 -7.63
C GLY A 88 -3.41 -30.87 -6.11
N LYS A 89 -2.57 -30.09 -5.41
CA LYS A 89 -2.66 -29.90 -3.95
C LYS A 89 -2.66 -28.41 -3.63
N PRO A 90 -3.26 -27.95 -2.53
CA PRO A 90 -3.19 -26.55 -2.12
C PRO A 90 -1.82 -26.14 -1.56
N ILE A 91 -0.88 -27.07 -1.41
CA ILE A 91 0.40 -26.91 -0.72
C ILE A 91 1.38 -26.10 -1.56
N ILE A 92 2.01 -25.11 -0.94
CA ILE A 92 3.11 -24.33 -1.51
C ILE A 92 4.44 -25.05 -1.31
N SER A 93 5.25 -25.09 -2.36
CA SER A 93 6.63 -25.58 -2.38
C SER A 93 7.58 -24.40 -2.61
N VAL A 94 8.57 -24.27 -1.77
CA VAL A 94 9.58 -23.21 -1.82
C VAL A 94 10.95 -23.84 -2.04
N ASN A 95 11.68 -23.36 -3.06
CA ASN A 95 13.06 -23.80 -3.28
C ASN A 95 13.95 -23.40 -2.09
N TYR A 96 14.91 -24.26 -1.75
CA TYR A 96 15.82 -24.03 -0.63
C TYR A 96 16.51 -22.65 -0.70
N ASN A 97 16.96 -22.24 -1.89
CA ASN A 97 17.65 -20.95 -2.11
C ASN A 97 16.74 -19.73 -1.83
N ASN A 98 15.43 -19.89 -1.96
CA ASN A 98 14.45 -18.81 -1.77
C ASN A 98 13.81 -18.84 -0.37
N LEU A 99 14.09 -19.87 0.43
CA LEU A 99 13.35 -20.14 1.67
C LEU A 99 13.47 -19.01 2.70
N ALA A 100 14.68 -18.47 2.87
CA ALA A 100 14.91 -17.37 3.81
C ALA A 100 14.14 -16.11 3.40
N GLN A 101 14.21 -15.74 2.13
CA GLN A 101 13.51 -14.58 1.56
C GLN A 101 11.99 -14.78 1.60
N TYR A 102 11.50 -15.96 1.22
CA TYR A 102 10.09 -16.32 1.31
C TYR A 102 9.54 -16.12 2.73
N LYS A 103 10.29 -16.60 3.75
CA LYS A 103 9.89 -16.45 5.16
C LYS A 103 9.94 -15.01 5.65
N ALA A 104 10.96 -14.23 5.25
CA ALA A 104 11.07 -12.82 5.62
C ALA A 104 9.88 -12.01 5.09
N LEU A 105 9.57 -12.13 3.80
CA LEU A 105 8.44 -11.44 3.19
C LEU A 105 7.09 -11.96 3.70
N MET A 106 6.98 -13.25 4.06
CA MET A 106 5.79 -13.82 4.71
C MET A 106 5.57 -13.22 6.11
N ALA A 107 6.64 -12.94 6.84
CA ALA A 107 6.57 -12.27 8.13
C ALA A 107 6.07 -10.83 7.98
N GLU A 108 6.60 -10.07 6.99
CA GLU A 108 6.13 -8.71 6.65
C GLU A 108 4.64 -8.72 6.27
N TYR A 109 4.22 -9.65 5.39
CA TYR A 109 2.81 -9.85 5.03
C TYR A 109 1.94 -10.13 6.25
N THR A 110 2.40 -11.02 7.12
CA THR A 110 1.66 -11.41 8.32
C THR A 110 1.51 -10.23 9.29
N GLU A 111 2.57 -9.45 9.49
CA GLU A 111 2.53 -8.30 10.42
C GLU A 111 1.67 -7.16 9.88
N LEU A 112 1.73 -6.87 8.58
CA LEU A 112 0.82 -5.94 7.92
C LEU A 112 -0.65 -6.32 8.19
N ASN A 113 -1.01 -7.59 7.93
CA ASN A 113 -2.38 -8.05 8.09
C ASN A 113 -2.84 -8.15 9.56
N LYS A 114 -1.93 -8.45 10.51
CA LYS A 114 -2.22 -8.33 11.95
C LYS A 114 -2.51 -6.90 12.36
N THR A 115 -1.75 -5.94 11.84
CA THR A 115 -1.99 -4.53 12.15
C THR A 115 -3.32 -4.06 11.57
N LEU A 116 -3.65 -4.45 10.33
CA LEU A 116 -4.97 -4.18 9.73
C LEU A 116 -6.11 -4.84 10.54
N ALA A 117 -5.90 -6.05 11.07
CA ALA A 117 -6.90 -6.73 11.91
C ALA A 117 -7.22 -5.97 13.22
N ARG A 118 -6.24 -5.26 13.80
CA ARG A 118 -6.47 -4.37 14.97
C ARG A 118 -7.32 -3.16 14.60
N MET A 119 -7.37 -2.79 13.32
CA MET A 119 -8.09 -1.64 12.77
C MET A 119 -9.44 -2.03 12.12
N ARG A 120 -9.94 -3.23 12.35
CA ARG A 120 -11.18 -3.77 11.74
C ARG A 120 -12.44 -2.92 11.94
N ASN A 121 -12.43 -1.98 12.89
CA ASN A 121 -13.56 -1.08 13.15
C ASN A 121 -13.58 0.15 12.22
N LEU A 122 -12.57 0.33 11.36
CA LEU A 122 -12.56 1.40 10.36
C LEU A 122 -13.41 1.02 9.17
N SER A 123 -14.42 1.84 8.87
CA SER A 123 -15.44 1.52 7.85
C SER A 123 -15.00 1.71 6.41
N HIS A 124 -13.83 2.33 6.18
CA HIS A 124 -13.33 2.69 4.84
C HIS A 124 -12.12 1.86 4.41
N ILE A 125 -11.89 0.73 5.06
CA ILE A 125 -10.98 -0.36 4.65
C ILE A 125 -11.71 -1.69 4.79
N ASN A 126 -11.28 -2.72 4.04
CA ASN A 126 -11.85 -4.05 4.19
C ASN A 126 -11.47 -4.65 5.55
N PRO A 127 -12.43 -4.97 6.44
CA PRO A 127 -12.11 -5.57 7.73
C PRO A 127 -11.41 -6.93 7.58
N THR A 128 -10.32 -7.12 8.30
CA THR A 128 -9.68 -8.42 8.43
C THR A 128 -10.42 -9.25 9.49
N LEU A 129 -10.95 -10.40 9.10
CA LEU A 129 -11.77 -11.29 9.95
C LEU A 129 -10.93 -12.37 10.62
N ASP A 130 -9.98 -12.97 9.88
CA ASP A 130 -9.12 -14.06 10.36
C ASP A 130 -7.76 -14.02 9.66
N LEU A 131 -6.75 -14.61 10.29
CA LEU A 131 -5.41 -14.81 9.76
C LEU A 131 -4.88 -16.16 10.25
N PHE A 132 -4.50 -17.05 9.33
CA PHE A 132 -4.04 -18.39 9.68
C PHE A 132 -2.97 -18.92 8.75
N ALA A 133 -2.16 -19.85 9.25
CA ALA A 133 -1.15 -20.56 8.47
C ALA A 133 -1.64 -21.98 8.15
N GLU A 134 -1.55 -22.37 6.87
CA GLU A 134 -1.83 -23.70 6.34
C GLU A 134 -1.09 -23.86 5.01
N ASN A 135 -0.91 -25.09 4.51
CA ASN A 135 -0.32 -25.36 3.20
C ASN A 135 1.06 -24.71 2.95
N ASN A 136 1.89 -24.55 3.99
CA ASN A 136 3.19 -23.89 3.97
C ASN A 136 3.12 -22.40 3.61
N THR A 137 1.99 -21.75 3.80
CA THR A 137 1.77 -20.32 3.58
C THR A 137 0.85 -19.73 4.63
N THR A 138 0.52 -18.44 4.47
CA THR A 138 -0.41 -17.70 5.33
C THR A 138 -1.58 -17.19 4.50
N TYR A 139 -2.76 -17.29 5.09
CA TYR A 139 -4.01 -16.79 4.52
C TYR A 139 -4.56 -15.68 5.38
N THR A 140 -5.09 -14.64 4.73
CA THR A 140 -5.86 -13.57 5.39
C THR A 140 -7.29 -13.62 4.88
N VAL A 141 -8.24 -13.58 5.80
CA VAL A 141 -9.68 -13.54 5.49
C VAL A 141 -10.19 -12.13 5.71
N PHE A 142 -10.80 -11.56 4.67
CA PHE A 142 -11.43 -10.24 4.71
C PHE A 142 -12.94 -10.36 4.58
N GLU A 143 -13.64 -9.40 5.15
CA GLU A 143 -15.07 -9.23 4.89
C GLU A 143 -15.32 -9.00 3.39
N TYR A 144 -16.30 -9.69 2.84
CA TYR A 144 -16.75 -9.42 1.48
C TYR A 144 -17.68 -8.20 1.50
N THR A 145 -17.29 -7.15 0.81
CA THR A 145 -18.09 -5.94 0.66
C THR A 145 -18.61 -5.85 -0.77
N GLU A 146 -19.90 -5.71 -0.92
CA GLU A 146 -20.51 -5.45 -2.22
C GLU A 146 -20.23 -4.02 -2.65
N GLY A 147 -19.75 -3.87 -3.88
CA GLY A 147 -19.37 -2.57 -4.44
C GLY A 147 -18.66 -2.72 -5.79
N VAL A 148 -18.49 -1.60 -6.45
CA VAL A 148 -17.78 -1.51 -7.73
C VAL A 148 -16.48 -0.73 -7.56
N LYS A 149 -15.47 -1.03 -8.36
CA LYS A 149 -14.24 -0.21 -8.37
C LYS A 149 -14.58 1.23 -8.73
N LEU A 150 -13.90 2.19 -8.12
CA LEU A 150 -14.07 3.61 -8.47
C LEU A 150 -13.81 3.85 -9.96
N LEU A 151 -12.91 3.09 -10.58
CA LEU A 151 -12.66 3.13 -12.02
C LEU A 151 -13.93 2.82 -12.84
N ASP A 152 -14.68 1.79 -12.47
CA ASP A 152 -15.89 1.38 -13.18
C ASP A 152 -17.06 2.32 -12.83
N PHE A 153 -17.17 2.72 -11.56
CA PHE A 153 -18.12 3.75 -11.14
C PHE A 153 -17.98 5.05 -11.95
N LEU A 154 -16.75 5.50 -12.23
CA LEU A 154 -16.50 6.67 -13.05
C LEU A 154 -16.96 6.47 -14.50
N LYS A 155 -16.74 5.28 -15.10
CA LYS A 155 -17.22 4.98 -16.46
C LYS A 155 -18.73 5.10 -16.57
N ASP A 156 -19.45 4.65 -15.54
CA ASP A 156 -20.90 4.68 -15.49
C ASP A 156 -21.46 6.08 -15.16
N ASN A 157 -20.62 6.99 -14.63
CA ASN A 157 -20.97 8.36 -14.22
C ASN A 157 -20.29 9.45 -15.06
N ALA A 158 -20.31 9.33 -16.38
CA ALA A 158 -19.75 10.28 -17.34
C ALA A 158 -18.23 10.52 -17.24
N GLY A 159 -17.50 9.68 -16.48
CA GLY A 159 -16.04 9.71 -16.41
C GLY A 159 -15.44 10.67 -15.40
N GLU A 160 -16.23 11.54 -14.77
CA GLU A 160 -15.76 12.55 -13.81
C GLU A 160 -16.77 12.78 -12.68
N LEU A 161 -16.31 13.43 -11.60
CA LEU A 161 -17.12 13.88 -10.47
C LEU A 161 -16.89 15.37 -10.26
N SER A 162 -17.95 16.09 -9.88
CA SER A 162 -17.80 17.47 -9.44
C SER A 162 -17.09 17.56 -8.08
N TRP A 163 -16.43 18.70 -7.80
CA TRP A 163 -15.87 18.96 -6.47
C TRP A 163 -16.92 18.82 -5.36
N ASN A 164 -18.15 19.24 -5.62
CA ASN A 164 -19.25 19.11 -4.65
C ASN A 164 -19.62 17.66 -4.32
N GLN A 165 -19.40 16.72 -5.22
CA GLN A 165 -19.54 15.29 -4.97
C GLN A 165 -18.31 14.74 -4.24
N ALA A 166 -17.10 15.05 -4.73
CA ALA A 166 -15.85 14.62 -4.14
C ALA A 166 -15.72 15.04 -2.66
N LYS A 167 -16.04 16.29 -2.32
CA LYS A 167 -15.98 16.81 -0.95
C LYS A 167 -16.97 16.17 0.03
N LYS A 168 -17.95 15.42 -0.47
CA LYS A 168 -18.87 14.61 0.36
C LYS A 168 -18.39 13.19 0.54
N MET A 169 -17.74 12.62 -0.48
CA MET A 169 -17.37 11.20 -0.51
C MET A 169 -16.00 10.92 0.14
N PHE A 170 -15.03 11.84 -0.03
CA PHE A 170 -13.63 11.57 0.35
C PHE A 170 -13.26 11.80 1.82
N PRO A 171 -13.84 12.75 2.58
CA PRO A 171 -13.41 13.04 3.94
C PRO A 171 -13.36 11.84 4.88
N PRO A 172 -14.34 10.90 4.88
CA PRO A 172 -14.26 9.72 5.71
C PRO A 172 -13.08 8.79 5.32
N LEU A 173 -12.76 8.69 4.02
CA LEU A 173 -11.60 7.95 3.54
C LEU A 173 -10.28 8.61 3.97
N PHE A 174 -10.19 9.95 3.91
CA PHE A 174 -9.03 10.70 4.40
C PHE A 174 -8.79 10.47 5.89
N THR A 175 -9.85 10.51 6.70
CA THR A 175 -9.77 10.21 8.14
C THR A 175 -9.23 8.81 8.37
N THR A 176 -9.78 7.81 7.67
CA THR A 176 -9.33 6.43 7.77
C THR A 176 -7.86 6.28 7.34
N LEU A 177 -7.46 6.90 6.23
CA LEU A 177 -6.08 6.84 5.73
C LEU A 177 -5.09 7.49 6.71
N SER A 178 -5.47 8.62 7.34
CA SER A 178 -4.66 9.23 8.41
C SER A 178 -4.47 8.29 9.61
N LEU A 179 -5.51 7.55 10.01
CA LEU A 179 -5.42 6.55 11.09
C LEU A 179 -4.53 5.36 10.70
N VAL A 180 -4.60 4.92 9.45
CA VAL A 180 -3.73 3.88 8.88
C VAL A 180 -2.26 4.33 8.90
N HIS A 181 -1.99 5.58 8.52
CA HIS A 181 -0.65 6.17 8.56
C HIS A 181 -0.12 6.26 10.00
N ASN A 182 -0.96 6.65 10.97
CA ASN A 182 -0.58 6.70 12.39
C ASN A 182 -0.24 5.32 12.97
N ALA A 183 -0.77 4.25 12.38
CA ALA A 183 -0.40 2.87 12.72
C ALA A 183 0.87 2.37 11.99
N GLY A 184 1.58 3.26 11.29
CA GLY A 184 2.81 2.96 10.56
C GLY A 184 2.61 2.26 9.21
N ILE A 185 1.37 2.15 8.72
CA ILE A 185 1.08 1.53 7.42
C ILE A 185 1.00 2.60 6.35
N VAL A 186 1.72 2.41 5.25
CA VAL A 186 1.60 3.18 4.00
C VAL A 186 1.01 2.26 2.94
N HIS A 187 -0.02 2.69 2.23
CA HIS A 187 -0.75 1.84 1.27
C HIS A 187 0.01 1.65 -0.06
N ARG A 188 0.66 2.68 -0.57
CA ARG A 188 1.50 2.69 -1.79
C ARG A 188 0.81 2.31 -3.10
N GLY A 189 -0.48 2.07 -3.08
CA GLY A 189 -1.23 1.63 -4.27
C GLY A 189 -2.59 2.29 -4.39
N ILE A 190 -2.72 3.54 -3.95
CA ILE A 190 -3.97 4.29 -4.07
C ILE A 190 -4.23 4.63 -5.54
N SER A 191 -5.34 4.12 -6.06
CA SER A 191 -5.77 4.32 -7.45
C SER A 191 -7.27 4.07 -7.58
N PRO A 192 -7.93 4.44 -8.68
CA PRO A 192 -9.32 4.08 -8.91
C PRO A 192 -9.59 2.57 -9.00
N GLU A 193 -8.55 1.74 -9.14
CA GLU A 193 -8.66 0.27 -9.14
C GLU A 193 -8.67 -0.34 -7.74
N THR A 194 -8.11 0.37 -6.74
CA THR A 194 -7.99 -0.09 -5.35
C THR A 194 -8.99 0.57 -4.42
N ILE A 195 -9.71 1.58 -4.88
CA ILE A 195 -10.82 2.21 -4.18
C ILE A 195 -12.13 1.61 -4.72
N TYR A 196 -12.99 1.16 -3.82
CA TYR A 196 -14.33 0.66 -4.12
C TYR A 196 -15.39 1.67 -3.69
N VAL A 197 -16.46 1.76 -4.46
CA VAL A 197 -17.69 2.48 -4.12
C VAL A 197 -18.71 1.43 -3.68
N THR A 198 -19.09 1.46 -2.43
CA THR A 198 -20.10 0.54 -1.88
C THR A 198 -21.49 0.93 -2.37
N GLU A 199 -22.48 0.04 -2.22
CA GLU A 199 -23.89 0.35 -2.56
C GLU A 199 -24.44 1.59 -1.83
N LYS A 200 -23.87 1.92 -0.66
CA LYS A 200 -24.23 3.13 0.13
C LYS A 200 -23.54 4.39 -0.37
N GLY A 201 -22.71 4.32 -1.42
CA GLY A 201 -21.93 5.43 -1.94
C GLY A 201 -20.68 5.78 -1.12
N ASN A 202 -20.30 4.95 -0.16
CA ASN A 202 -19.07 5.15 0.63
C ASN A 202 -17.86 4.62 -0.12
N LEU A 203 -16.71 5.33 0.02
CA LEU A 203 -15.44 4.85 -0.50
C LEU A 203 -14.80 3.87 0.48
N GLN A 204 -14.23 2.80 -0.04
CA GLN A 204 -13.50 1.80 0.71
C GLN A 204 -12.17 1.47 0.04
N LEU A 205 -11.06 1.56 0.78
CA LEU A 205 -9.72 1.26 0.30
C LEU A 205 -9.40 -0.22 0.50
N SER A 206 -8.87 -0.85 -0.55
CA SER A 206 -8.54 -2.27 -0.60
C SER A 206 -7.12 -2.49 -1.12
N ALA A 207 -6.69 -3.74 -1.23
CA ALA A 207 -5.43 -4.14 -1.85
C ALA A 207 -4.18 -3.61 -1.13
N PHE A 208 -4.20 -3.55 0.19
CA PHE A 208 -2.99 -3.39 0.99
C PHE A 208 -2.00 -4.52 0.70
N CYS A 209 -0.74 -4.17 0.46
CA CYS A 209 0.33 -5.11 0.11
C CYS A 209 1.62 -4.73 0.85
N ILE A 210 2.55 -5.69 0.96
CA ILE A 210 3.92 -5.40 1.40
C ILE A 210 4.62 -4.46 0.42
N SER A 211 5.62 -3.71 0.93
CA SER A 211 6.30 -2.66 0.16
C SER A 211 6.94 -3.16 -1.13
N SER A 212 7.49 -4.37 -1.12
CA SER A 212 8.15 -4.98 -2.27
C SER A 212 7.27 -5.13 -3.51
N VAL A 213 5.96 -5.27 -3.35
CA VAL A 213 5.02 -5.33 -4.50
C VAL A 213 4.76 -3.94 -5.09
N ARG A 214 4.89 -2.89 -4.29
CA ARG A 214 4.62 -1.50 -4.65
C ARG A 214 5.88 -0.69 -4.95
N THR A 215 7.00 -1.38 -5.18
CA THR A 215 8.29 -0.76 -5.48
C THR A 215 8.91 -1.48 -6.66
N ALA A 216 9.38 -0.72 -7.66
CA ALA A 216 10.07 -1.30 -8.82
C ALA A 216 11.45 -1.83 -8.42
N ASN A 217 11.93 -2.83 -9.17
CA ASN A 217 13.25 -3.44 -9.01
C ASN A 217 13.48 -4.09 -7.63
N THR A 218 12.43 -4.65 -7.05
CA THR A 218 12.48 -5.50 -5.86
C THR A 218 12.45 -6.98 -6.24
N GLU A 219 12.44 -7.85 -5.24
CA GLU A 219 12.43 -9.31 -5.42
C GLU A 219 11.11 -9.86 -5.95
N LEU A 220 10.04 -9.10 -5.80
CA LEU A 220 8.70 -9.52 -6.20
C LEU A 220 8.30 -8.85 -7.51
N LYS A 221 7.37 -9.49 -8.21
CA LYS A 221 6.74 -8.85 -9.36
C LYS A 221 6.02 -7.58 -8.92
N THR A 222 6.51 -6.46 -9.40
CA THR A 222 5.97 -5.14 -9.09
C THR A 222 4.58 -4.94 -9.68
N GLU A 223 3.71 -4.30 -8.91
CA GLU A 223 2.39 -3.82 -9.34
C GLU A 223 2.29 -2.32 -9.01
N LEU A 224 2.56 -1.48 -9.99
CA LEU A 224 2.36 -0.03 -9.92
C LEU A 224 1.17 0.36 -10.78
N PHE A 225 0.49 1.43 -10.39
CA PHE A 225 -0.64 1.98 -11.14
C PHE A 225 -0.16 3.22 -11.92
N PRO A 226 -0.05 3.13 -13.26
CA PRO A 226 0.41 4.24 -14.10
C PRO A 226 -0.40 5.51 -13.83
N GLY A 227 0.28 6.65 -13.69
CA GLY A 227 -0.32 7.94 -13.35
C GLY A 227 -0.62 8.15 -11.86
N TYR A 228 -0.73 7.08 -11.07
CA TYR A 228 -1.03 7.15 -9.63
C TYR A 228 0.15 6.80 -8.73
N ALA A 229 1.13 6.07 -9.25
CA ALA A 229 2.35 5.73 -8.53
C ALA A 229 3.30 6.93 -8.46
N ALA A 230 3.80 7.22 -7.24
CA ALA A 230 4.72 8.31 -6.98
C ALA A 230 6.13 8.02 -7.53
N PRO A 231 6.94 9.06 -7.84
CA PRO A 231 8.29 8.88 -8.43
C PRO A 231 9.18 7.93 -7.64
N GLU A 232 9.15 8.00 -6.33
CA GLU A 232 9.96 7.17 -5.43
C GLU A 232 9.64 5.67 -5.50
N GLN A 233 8.49 5.28 -6.04
CA GLN A 233 8.10 3.87 -6.20
C GLN A 233 8.76 3.20 -7.41
N TYR A 234 9.30 3.98 -8.33
CA TYR A 234 9.99 3.48 -9.53
C TYR A 234 11.47 3.10 -9.27
N SER A 235 11.95 3.25 -8.03
CA SER A 235 13.30 2.86 -7.61
C SER A 235 13.28 2.10 -6.29
N ALA A 236 14.05 1.02 -6.19
CA ALA A 236 14.22 0.27 -4.94
C ALA A 236 14.87 1.10 -3.81
N SER A 237 15.63 2.15 -4.15
CA SER A 237 16.24 3.08 -3.20
C SER A 237 15.34 4.27 -2.83
N GLY A 238 14.18 4.40 -3.47
CA GLY A 238 13.25 5.51 -3.21
C GLY A 238 12.66 5.43 -1.80
N ARG A 239 12.82 6.52 -1.02
CA ARG A 239 12.21 6.61 0.31
C ARG A 239 10.71 6.82 0.17
N GLN A 240 9.93 5.88 0.64
CA GLN A 240 8.48 5.92 0.64
C GLN A 240 7.94 6.23 2.03
N GLY A 241 6.82 6.93 2.09
CA GLY A 241 6.19 7.34 3.33
C GLY A 241 4.75 7.79 3.11
N THR A 242 4.19 8.51 4.07
CA THR A 242 2.83 9.07 3.99
C THR A 242 2.65 9.96 2.76
N TRP A 243 3.68 10.67 2.35
CA TRP A 243 3.72 11.50 1.14
C TRP A 243 3.56 10.70 -0.17
N THR A 244 3.91 9.41 -0.18
CA THR A 244 3.66 8.50 -1.32
C THR A 244 2.16 8.29 -1.52
N ASP A 245 1.41 8.11 -0.45
CA ASP A 245 -0.05 7.99 -0.51
C ASP A 245 -0.73 9.33 -0.78
N VAL A 246 -0.14 10.45 -0.32
CA VAL A 246 -0.60 11.79 -0.70
C VAL A 246 -0.52 11.98 -2.22
N TYR A 247 0.56 11.55 -2.87
CA TYR A 247 0.66 11.57 -4.33
C TYR A 247 -0.47 10.75 -4.97
N GLY A 248 -0.66 9.50 -4.53
CA GLY A 248 -1.68 8.61 -5.07
C GLY A 248 -3.10 9.17 -4.93
N ILE A 249 -3.45 9.71 -3.75
CA ILE A 249 -4.79 10.28 -3.53
C ILE A 249 -5.00 11.58 -4.32
N CYS A 250 -3.96 12.42 -4.47
CA CYS A 250 -4.03 13.62 -5.31
C CYS A 250 -4.16 13.25 -6.80
N ALA A 251 -3.51 12.19 -7.26
CA ALA A 251 -3.69 11.65 -8.61
C ALA A 251 -5.12 11.13 -8.83
N VAL A 252 -5.72 10.48 -7.83
CA VAL A 252 -7.13 10.09 -7.87
C VAL A 252 -8.04 11.32 -7.93
N LEU A 253 -7.82 12.34 -7.08
CA LEU A 253 -8.59 13.59 -7.11
C LEU A 253 -8.45 14.31 -8.45
N TYR A 254 -7.23 14.39 -8.99
CA TYR A 254 -6.98 14.92 -10.33
C TYR A 254 -7.84 14.21 -11.37
N ARG A 255 -7.78 12.86 -11.39
CA ARG A 255 -8.51 12.03 -12.36
C ARG A 255 -10.03 12.19 -12.27
N ILE A 256 -10.58 12.19 -11.06
CA ILE A 256 -12.04 12.29 -10.89
C ILE A 256 -12.60 13.68 -11.18
N LEU A 257 -11.81 14.74 -10.94
CA LEU A 257 -12.27 16.12 -11.13
C LEU A 257 -12.08 16.62 -12.56
N THR A 258 -11.08 16.09 -13.28
CA THR A 258 -10.75 16.54 -14.65
C THR A 258 -11.18 15.57 -15.74
N GLY A 259 -11.58 14.35 -15.38
CA GLY A 259 -11.80 13.28 -16.35
C GLY A 259 -10.52 12.73 -17.00
N CYS A 260 -9.35 13.34 -16.74
CA CYS A 260 -8.07 12.99 -17.35
C CYS A 260 -7.18 12.22 -16.36
N MET A 261 -6.47 11.20 -16.83
CA MET A 261 -5.43 10.54 -16.04
C MET A 261 -4.18 11.44 -16.01
N PRO A 262 -3.56 11.67 -14.84
CA PRO A 262 -2.30 12.40 -14.79
C PRO A 262 -1.20 11.62 -15.54
N THR A 263 -0.27 12.37 -16.14
CA THR A 263 0.93 11.79 -16.78
C THR A 263 1.74 11.00 -15.73
N GLU A 264 2.27 9.85 -16.13
CA GLU A 264 3.09 9.00 -15.26
C GLU A 264 4.32 9.73 -14.72
N ALA A 265 4.68 9.47 -13.46
CA ALA A 265 5.77 10.14 -12.77
C ALA A 265 7.14 10.05 -13.52
N PRO A 266 7.57 8.92 -14.10
CA PRO A 266 8.80 8.87 -14.90
C PRO A 266 8.79 9.84 -16.08
N SER A 267 7.69 9.94 -16.83
CA SER A 267 7.58 10.88 -17.94
C SER A 267 7.58 12.34 -17.49
N ARG A 268 7.01 12.62 -16.32
CA ARG A 268 7.04 13.96 -15.71
C ARG A 268 8.43 14.37 -15.23
N LEU A 269 9.25 13.41 -14.77
CA LEU A 269 10.65 13.69 -14.38
C LEU A 269 11.48 14.18 -15.57
N ASP A 270 11.18 13.71 -16.79
CA ASP A 270 11.86 14.17 -18.01
C ASP A 270 11.34 15.55 -18.45
N ASN A 271 10.04 15.77 -18.39
CA ASN A 271 9.41 17.03 -18.75
C ASN A 271 8.03 17.15 -18.07
N ASP A 272 7.98 17.94 -16.99
CA ASP A 272 6.73 18.14 -16.26
C ASP A 272 5.87 19.23 -16.94
N ASN A 273 4.86 18.76 -17.65
CA ASN A 273 3.87 19.58 -18.33
C ASN A 273 2.44 19.30 -17.84
N LEU A 274 2.28 18.81 -16.60
CA LEU A 274 0.97 18.50 -16.04
C LEU A 274 0.18 19.80 -15.82
N CYS A 275 -0.93 19.97 -16.56
CA CYS A 275 -1.82 21.10 -16.42
C CYS A 275 -2.52 21.11 -15.06
N ALA A 276 -2.70 22.27 -14.48
CA ALA A 276 -3.42 22.38 -13.21
C ALA A 276 -4.93 22.05 -13.39
N PRO A 277 -5.58 21.35 -12.47
CA PRO A 277 -6.98 20.96 -12.60
C PRO A 277 -7.95 22.09 -12.95
N HIS A 278 -7.77 23.31 -12.39
CA HIS A 278 -8.63 24.46 -12.67
C HIS A 278 -8.48 25.02 -14.10
N GLU A 279 -7.34 24.75 -14.77
CA GLU A 279 -7.11 25.11 -16.17
C GLU A 279 -7.86 24.16 -17.12
N LEU A 280 -8.06 22.90 -16.70
CA LEU A 280 -8.80 21.89 -17.47
C LEU A 280 -10.31 22.00 -17.26
N SER A 281 -10.75 22.40 -16.06
CA SER A 281 -12.16 22.57 -15.73
C SER A 281 -12.36 23.78 -14.81
N GLY A 282 -13.00 24.82 -15.33
CA GLY A 282 -13.29 26.05 -14.60
C GLY A 282 -14.23 25.89 -13.38
N ASN A 283 -14.80 24.69 -13.19
CA ASN A 283 -15.65 24.37 -12.05
C ASN A 283 -14.84 23.90 -10.82
N ILE A 284 -13.52 23.76 -10.95
CA ILE A 284 -12.64 23.33 -9.87
C ILE A 284 -12.08 24.58 -9.18
N PRO A 285 -12.31 24.77 -7.87
CA PRO A 285 -11.77 25.92 -7.14
C PRO A 285 -10.24 25.97 -7.22
N VAL A 286 -9.68 27.17 -7.33
CA VAL A 286 -8.22 27.38 -7.51
C VAL A 286 -7.43 26.82 -6.32
N HIS A 287 -7.92 26.97 -5.07
CA HIS A 287 -7.27 26.44 -3.88
C HIS A 287 -7.25 24.89 -3.90
N VAL A 288 -8.33 24.23 -4.35
CA VAL A 288 -8.38 22.77 -4.52
C VAL A 288 -7.37 22.30 -5.56
N SER A 289 -7.35 23.00 -6.71
CA SER A 289 -6.38 22.72 -7.78
C SER A 289 -4.94 22.84 -7.28
N ARG A 290 -4.63 23.90 -6.54
CA ARG A 290 -3.29 24.09 -5.94
C ARG A 290 -2.94 22.98 -4.95
N ALA A 291 -3.85 22.63 -4.02
CA ALA A 291 -3.64 21.56 -3.06
C ALA A 291 -3.35 20.21 -3.75
N ILE A 292 -4.05 19.91 -4.85
CA ILE A 292 -3.81 18.71 -5.67
C ILE A 292 -2.42 18.76 -6.31
N MET A 293 -2.03 19.89 -6.91
CA MET A 293 -0.72 20.04 -7.57
C MET A 293 0.43 19.97 -6.57
N ASP A 294 0.28 20.56 -5.36
CA ASP A 294 1.26 20.44 -4.27
C ASP A 294 1.42 18.97 -3.80
N GLY A 295 0.33 18.20 -3.79
CA GLY A 295 0.35 16.78 -3.52
C GLY A 295 0.91 15.93 -4.67
N LEU A 296 0.94 16.45 -5.91
CA LEU A 296 1.53 15.82 -7.08
C LEU A 296 2.96 16.30 -7.38
N ALA A 297 3.60 17.05 -6.47
CA ALA A 297 4.99 17.44 -6.60
C ALA A 297 5.89 16.21 -6.77
N LEU A 298 6.82 16.25 -7.75
CA LEU A 298 7.71 15.12 -8.06
C LEU A 298 8.75 14.92 -6.97
N ASN A 299 9.30 16.02 -6.42
CA ASN A 299 10.17 15.96 -5.26
C ASN A 299 9.34 15.67 -4.00
N SER A 300 9.63 14.55 -3.33
CA SER A 300 8.93 14.15 -2.11
C SER A 300 9.05 15.17 -0.97
N ASP A 301 10.17 15.90 -0.87
CA ASP A 301 10.40 16.88 0.19
C ASP A 301 9.61 18.19 -0.02
N GLU A 302 9.21 18.49 -1.25
CA GLU A 302 8.37 19.65 -1.61
C GLU A 302 6.88 19.30 -1.60
N ARG A 303 6.56 18.01 -1.54
CA ARG A 303 5.19 17.49 -1.56
C ARG A 303 4.51 17.69 -0.21
N THR A 304 3.20 17.88 -0.20
CA THR A 304 2.37 17.75 1.02
C THR A 304 2.67 16.41 1.72
N GLN A 305 3.05 16.46 3.01
CA GLN A 305 3.63 15.31 3.72
C GLN A 305 2.58 14.36 4.30
N THR A 306 1.42 14.86 4.68
CA THR A 306 0.39 14.08 5.38
C THR A 306 -1.00 14.31 4.79
N ILE A 307 -1.88 13.33 4.99
CA ILE A 307 -3.30 13.46 4.61
C ILE A 307 -3.98 14.57 5.40
N THR A 308 -3.61 14.79 6.66
CA THR A 308 -4.18 15.87 7.47
C THR A 308 -3.83 17.25 6.89
N GLU A 309 -2.59 17.45 6.46
CA GLU A 309 -2.17 18.67 5.77
C GLU A 309 -2.90 18.85 4.44
N LEU A 310 -3.02 17.80 3.64
CA LEU A 310 -3.78 17.83 2.40
C LEU A 310 -5.23 18.24 2.63
N VAL A 311 -5.90 17.66 3.63
CA VAL A 311 -7.29 17.98 4.00
C VAL A 311 -7.41 19.46 4.37
N THR A 312 -6.51 19.99 5.20
CA THR A 312 -6.49 21.42 5.54
C THR A 312 -6.48 22.27 4.27
N ARG A 313 -5.54 22.02 3.34
CA ARG A 313 -5.41 22.77 2.09
C ARG A 313 -6.61 22.61 1.14
N LEU A 314 -7.24 21.43 1.09
CA LEU A 314 -8.42 21.18 0.25
C LEU A 314 -9.69 21.88 0.75
N PHE A 315 -9.80 22.13 2.06
CA PHE A 315 -11.02 22.66 2.70
C PHE A 315 -10.82 24.05 3.33
N GLU A 316 -9.63 24.67 3.21
CA GLU A 316 -9.44 26.09 3.54
C GLU A 316 -10.30 26.94 2.61
N GLU A 317 -11.33 27.59 3.18
CA GLU A 317 -12.07 28.63 2.47
C GLU A 317 -11.17 29.85 2.35
N THR A 318 -10.78 30.23 1.13
CA THR A 318 -10.03 31.47 0.90
C THR A 318 -10.90 32.67 1.22
N GLU A 319 -10.29 33.76 1.74
CA GLU A 319 -10.99 35.02 2.04
C GLU A 319 -11.73 35.57 0.81
N GLU A 320 -11.27 35.25 -0.40
CA GLU A 320 -11.93 35.62 -1.68
C GLU A 320 -13.26 34.86 -1.90
N GLU A 321 -13.37 33.62 -1.52
CA GLU A 321 -14.64 32.85 -1.60
C GLU A 321 -15.62 33.29 -0.53
N THR A 322 -15.13 33.65 0.66
CA THR A 322 -15.93 34.26 1.72
C THR A 322 -16.44 35.64 1.30
N ALA A 323 -15.61 36.45 0.62
CA ALA A 323 -16.00 37.75 0.07
C ALA A 323 -17.03 37.63 -1.06
N GLN A 324 -16.94 36.62 -1.92
CA GLN A 324 -17.94 36.39 -2.98
C GLN A 324 -19.28 35.88 -2.41
N ARG A 325 -19.28 35.07 -1.34
CA ARG A 325 -20.51 34.68 -0.62
C ARG A 325 -21.18 35.84 0.10
N THR A 326 -20.41 36.77 0.64
CA THR A 326 -20.93 38.00 1.29
C THR A 326 -21.34 39.08 0.29
N ALA A 327 -20.86 39.01 -0.96
CA ALA A 327 -21.23 39.95 -2.03
C ALA A 327 -22.55 39.60 -2.74
N VAL A 328 -23.17 38.46 -2.45
CA VAL A 328 -24.54 38.20 -2.85
C VAL A 328 -25.45 39.05 -1.93
N THR A 329 -25.61 40.31 -2.26
CA THR A 329 -26.63 41.18 -1.70
C THR A 329 -27.99 40.45 -1.83
N PRO A 330 -28.76 40.30 -0.74
CA PRO A 330 -30.11 39.79 -0.87
C PRO A 330 -30.86 40.71 -1.86
N PRO A 331 -31.74 40.14 -2.72
CA PRO A 331 -32.52 40.97 -3.64
C PRO A 331 -33.21 42.07 -2.85
N PRO A 332 -33.28 43.30 -3.38
CA PRO A 332 -33.90 44.42 -2.66
C PRO A 332 -35.33 43.99 -2.29
N VAL A 333 -35.59 44.00 -1.00
CA VAL A 333 -36.94 43.80 -0.47
C VAL A 333 -37.79 44.89 -1.10
N PRO A 334 -38.90 44.56 -1.84
CA PRO A 334 -39.79 45.60 -2.38
C PRO A 334 -40.25 46.47 -1.22
N LYS A 335 -39.99 47.79 -1.30
CA LYS A 335 -40.60 48.76 -0.40
C LYS A 335 -42.10 48.63 -0.55
N TYR A 336 -42.76 48.07 0.45
CA TYR A 336 -44.20 48.10 0.59
C TYR A 336 -44.59 49.55 0.85
N GLU A 337 -45.15 50.26 -0.14
CA GLU A 337 -45.89 51.50 0.09
C GLU A 337 -47.19 51.10 0.80
N PRO A 338 -47.52 51.72 1.97
CA PRO A 338 -48.76 51.45 2.63
C PRO A 338 -49.91 51.95 1.75
N GLN A 339 -50.78 51.07 1.35
CA GLN A 339 -52.09 51.42 0.76
C GLN A 339 -52.97 52.02 1.86
N PRO A 340 -53.77 53.08 1.55
CA PRO A 340 -54.70 53.69 2.51
C PRO A 340 -55.72 52.68 2.95
N GLU A 341 -55.96 52.63 4.25
CA GLU A 341 -57.00 51.82 4.89
C GLU A 341 -58.37 52.23 4.34
N PRO A 342 -59.29 51.28 4.05
CA PRO A 342 -60.68 51.61 3.77
C PRO A 342 -61.40 51.91 5.10
N GLU A 343 -62.05 53.06 5.15
CA GLU A 343 -63.02 53.46 6.18
C GLU A 343 -64.18 52.41 6.19
N TYR A 344 -64.36 51.78 7.32
CA TYR A 344 -65.57 51.03 7.62
C TYR A 344 -66.41 51.80 8.61
N GLU A 345 -67.66 52.09 8.21
CA GLU A 345 -68.70 52.68 9.02
C GLU A 345 -69.15 51.71 10.12
N ASP A 346 -69.46 52.26 11.26
CA ASP A 346 -70.01 51.62 12.46
C ASP A 346 -71.37 50.93 12.16
N GLU A 347 -71.49 49.65 12.42
CA GLU A 347 -72.75 49.01 12.79
C GLU A 347 -72.58 48.21 14.06
N GLU A 348 -73.26 48.76 15.12
CA GLU A 348 -73.49 48.11 16.41
C GLU A 348 -74.41 46.91 16.18
N VAL A 349 -74.17 45.76 16.85
CA VAL A 349 -75.20 44.86 17.42
C VAL A 349 -74.59 43.82 18.40
N TYR A 350 -74.94 44.02 19.70
CA TYR A 350 -75.29 43.11 20.82
C TYR A 350 -74.52 41.80 21.08
N GLU A 351 -73.92 41.83 22.29
CA GLU A 351 -73.95 40.93 23.45
C GLU A 351 -74.28 39.44 23.22
N ASP A 352 -73.42 38.52 23.66
CA ASP A 352 -73.75 37.69 24.82
C ASP A 352 -72.50 37.06 25.47
N TYR A 353 -72.59 36.90 26.79
CA TYR A 353 -71.62 36.43 27.75
C TYR A 353 -71.10 34.97 27.52
N GLU A 354 -69.85 34.67 27.87
CA GLU A 354 -69.47 33.95 29.09
C GLU A 354 -67.94 33.84 29.25
N ASP A 355 -67.56 34.30 30.41
CA ASP A 355 -66.40 34.04 31.26
C ASP A 355 -65.46 32.86 30.87
N TYR A 356 -64.20 33.16 30.79
CA TYR A 356 -63.16 32.51 31.58
C TYR A 356 -61.89 33.41 31.63
N GLU A 357 -61.57 33.72 32.89
CA GLU A 357 -60.43 34.54 33.35
C GLU A 357 -59.08 33.94 32.99
N ASP A 358 -58.15 34.87 32.79
CA ASP A 358 -56.77 34.88 33.20
C ASP A 358 -55.79 33.77 32.74
N LEU A 359 -54.85 34.19 31.98
CA LEU A 359 -53.45 34.17 32.46
C LEU A 359 -52.58 34.99 31.51
N LYS A 360 -52.22 36.15 32.06
CA LYS A 360 -51.18 37.06 31.53
C LYS A 360 -49.81 36.41 31.54
N ASP A 361 -49.03 36.81 30.54
CA ASP A 361 -47.57 37.04 30.56
C ASP A 361 -46.71 35.96 31.28
N GLY A 362 -46.10 35.10 30.50
CA GLY A 362 -44.97 34.30 30.92
C GLY A 362 -43.82 34.34 29.94
N LYS A 363 -43.00 35.41 29.96
CA LYS A 363 -41.63 35.33 29.49
C LYS A 363 -40.94 34.24 30.34
N SER A 364 -40.79 33.00 29.80
CA SER A 364 -39.98 32.00 30.48
C SER A 364 -38.50 32.37 30.36
N ALA A 365 -38.00 32.94 31.43
CA ALA A 365 -36.59 32.96 31.71
C ALA A 365 -36.10 31.50 31.78
N VAL A 366 -35.38 31.06 30.75
CA VAL A 366 -34.65 29.80 30.83
C VAL A 366 -33.65 29.94 31.97
N SER A 367 -33.96 29.26 33.08
CA SER A 367 -33.20 29.24 34.30
C SER A 367 -31.75 28.86 34.01
N ALA A 368 -30.80 29.65 34.52
CA ALA A 368 -29.36 29.36 34.50
C ALA A 368 -29.02 27.97 35.05
N PHE A 369 -29.96 27.33 35.74
CA PHE A 369 -29.85 25.99 36.32
C PHE A 369 -29.91 24.86 35.31
N ASP A 370 -30.57 25.03 34.15
CA ASP A 370 -30.62 24.00 33.11
C ASP A 370 -29.38 24.00 32.18
N LYS A 371 -28.64 25.11 32.14
CA LYS A 371 -27.34 25.18 31.43
C LYS A 371 -26.21 24.47 32.16
N VAL A 372 -26.35 24.18 33.43
CA VAL A 372 -25.32 23.50 34.26
C VAL A 372 -25.58 22.00 34.41
N LYS A 373 -26.84 21.55 34.29
CA LYS A 373 -27.20 20.12 34.47
C LYS A 373 -26.63 19.22 33.40
N VAL A 374 -26.61 19.64 32.12
CA VAL A 374 -26.12 18.82 31.02
C VAL A 374 -24.61 18.60 31.08
N PRO A 375 -23.76 19.62 31.24
CA PRO A 375 -22.32 19.38 31.37
C PRO A 375 -21.96 18.63 32.69
N MET A 376 -22.72 18.79 33.77
CA MET A 376 -22.50 18.07 35.02
C MET A 376 -22.82 16.56 34.87
N ILE A 377 -23.90 16.21 34.19
CA ILE A 377 -24.25 14.81 33.89
C ILE A 377 -23.21 14.16 32.98
N ILE A 378 -22.71 14.87 31.94
CA ILE A 378 -21.64 14.40 31.07
C ILE A 378 -20.33 14.21 31.85
N GLY A 379 -19.99 15.12 32.77
CA GLY A 379 -18.83 15.01 33.65
C GLY A 379 -18.89 13.78 34.56
N ILE A 380 -20.04 13.52 35.19
CA ILE A 380 -20.25 12.33 36.04
C ILE A 380 -20.16 11.03 35.22
N LEU A 381 -20.74 10.99 34.01
CA LEU A 381 -20.64 9.83 33.12
C LEU A 381 -19.19 9.57 32.69
N LEU A 382 -18.40 10.60 32.39
CA LEU A 382 -16.98 10.47 32.05
C LEU A 382 -16.17 9.92 33.24
N ILE A 383 -16.40 10.42 34.45
CA ILE A 383 -15.71 9.93 35.66
C ILE A 383 -16.07 8.47 35.95
N THR A 384 -17.34 8.07 35.78
CA THR A 384 -17.75 6.68 36.00
C THR A 384 -17.13 5.73 34.96
N VAL A 385 -17.00 6.14 33.69
CA VAL A 385 -16.30 5.37 32.67
C VAL A 385 -14.82 5.21 33.00
N ILE A 386 -14.14 6.27 33.44
CA ILE A 386 -12.72 6.21 33.84
C ILE A 386 -12.53 5.27 35.02
N LEU A 387 -13.42 5.30 36.01
CA LEU A 387 -13.36 4.40 37.18
C LEU A 387 -13.60 2.93 36.80
N ILE A 388 -14.52 2.66 35.87
CA ILE A 388 -14.76 1.30 35.36
C ILE A 388 -13.52 0.79 34.59
N VAL A 389 -12.92 1.61 33.73
CA VAL A 389 -11.69 1.26 33.00
C VAL A 389 -10.54 0.99 33.99
N ALA A 390 -10.36 1.81 35.02
CA ALA A 390 -9.34 1.60 36.03
C ALA A 390 -9.55 0.29 36.82
N LEU A 391 -10.80 -0.06 37.16
CA LEU A 391 -11.14 -1.32 37.82
C LEU A 391 -10.91 -2.55 36.94
N VAL A 392 -11.20 -2.44 35.62
CA VAL A 392 -10.94 -3.51 34.65
C VAL A 392 -9.44 -3.71 34.48
N LEU A 393 -8.68 -2.62 34.36
CA LEU A 393 -7.22 -2.69 34.27
C LEU A 393 -6.61 -3.30 35.54
N ALA A 394 -7.05 -2.86 36.74
CA ALA A 394 -6.58 -3.42 37.99
C ALA A 394 -6.91 -4.93 38.13
N LYS A 395 -8.02 -5.38 37.55
CA LYS A 395 -8.38 -6.80 37.54
C LYS A 395 -7.51 -7.60 36.55
N VAL A 396 -7.26 -7.05 35.36
CA VAL A 396 -6.39 -7.66 34.34
C VAL A 396 -4.95 -7.79 34.86
N PHE A 397 -4.42 -6.76 35.51
CA PHE A 397 -3.08 -6.82 36.12
C PHE A 397 -2.98 -7.76 37.33
N ARG A 398 -4.09 -7.98 38.05
CA ARG A 398 -4.10 -8.91 39.21
C ARG A 398 -4.22 -10.38 38.78
N ASP A 399 -4.85 -10.67 37.63
CA ASP A 399 -4.99 -12.02 37.10
C ASP A 399 -3.74 -12.47 36.31
N SER A 400 -2.77 -11.57 36.03
CA SER A 400 -1.49 -11.92 35.42
C SER A 400 -0.43 -12.44 36.40
N ASP A 401 -0.62 -12.27 37.71
CA ASP A 401 0.36 -12.70 38.75
C ASP A 401 0.11 -14.11 39.29
N SER A 402 -0.79 -14.92 38.74
CA SER A 402 -1.19 -16.20 39.33
C SER A 402 -0.93 -17.43 38.45
N GLN A 403 0.11 -17.43 37.62
CA GLN A 403 0.52 -18.67 36.94
C GLN A 403 2.03 -18.76 36.74
N VAL A 404 2.83 -18.85 37.80
CA VAL A 404 4.10 -19.61 37.81
C VAL A 404 4.49 -19.88 39.27
N ILE A 405 4.02 -20.93 39.89
CA ILE A 405 4.75 -21.66 40.93
C ILE A 405 4.17 -23.09 40.94
N SER A 406 4.90 -24.08 40.43
CA SER A 406 4.99 -25.39 41.05
C SER A 406 6.19 -26.15 40.49
N GLN A 407 6.97 -26.54 41.43
CA GLN A 407 7.91 -27.65 41.54
C GLN A 407 9.38 -27.39 41.16
N ASN A 408 10.26 -27.20 42.16
CA ASN A 408 10.96 -28.36 42.73
C ASN A 408 11.62 -28.01 44.09
N SER A 409 11.43 -28.94 45.01
CA SER A 409 11.91 -29.04 46.38
C SER A 409 13.42 -29.26 46.50
N GLY A 410 14.03 -28.71 47.56
CA GLY A 410 15.28 -29.22 48.08
C GLY A 410 16.07 -28.30 49.02
N THR A 411 15.77 -28.46 50.31
CA THR A 411 16.64 -28.45 51.50
C THR A 411 17.29 -27.12 52.01
N SER A 412 16.68 -26.63 53.07
CA SER A 412 17.15 -26.19 54.41
C SER A 412 18.55 -25.54 54.60
N SER A 413 18.58 -24.38 55.21
CA SER A 413 18.86 -24.13 56.65
C SER A 413 19.02 -22.62 56.90
N SER A 414 18.20 -22.09 57.73
CA SER A 414 18.24 -21.47 59.06
C SER A 414 19.17 -20.26 59.31
N LEU A 415 18.48 -19.31 59.96
CA LEU A 415 18.80 -18.40 61.05
C LEU A 415 19.16 -16.95 60.72
N SER A 416 18.16 -16.12 61.01
CA SER A 416 18.10 -14.98 61.95
C SER A 416 19.32 -14.07 62.05
N ASP A 417 19.11 -12.75 61.83
CA ASP A 417 19.00 -11.80 62.96
C ASP A 417 18.63 -10.38 62.48
N ILE A 418 17.87 -9.77 63.32
CA ILE A 418 17.35 -8.42 63.35
C ILE A 418 18.49 -7.42 63.62
N VAL A 419 18.59 -6.27 62.93
CA VAL A 419 19.00 -4.98 63.51
C VAL A 419 18.47 -3.79 62.70
N THR A 420 17.81 -2.95 63.39
CA THR A 420 17.31 -1.60 63.41
C THR A 420 17.99 -0.54 62.52
N VAL A 421 17.13 0.25 61.92
CA VAL A 421 17.14 1.60 61.36
C VAL A 421 18.24 2.56 61.83
N THR A 422 18.92 3.22 60.88
CA THR A 422 19.26 4.64 60.96
C THR A 422 19.27 5.25 59.53
N THR A 423 18.55 6.37 59.43
CA THR A 423 18.41 7.22 58.23
C THR A 423 19.74 7.92 57.94
N GLU A 424 20.32 7.71 56.75
CA GLU A 424 21.26 8.64 56.15
C GLU A 424 21.10 8.66 54.64
N ALA A 425 21.39 9.80 54.04
CA ALA A 425 21.16 10.27 52.69
C ALA A 425 21.35 9.21 51.58
N VAL A 426 20.29 8.99 50.79
CA VAL A 426 20.27 8.12 49.64
C VAL A 426 20.98 8.81 48.47
N THR A 427 22.22 8.48 48.27
CA THR A 427 22.80 8.44 46.91
C THR A 427 22.06 7.33 46.19
N ALA A 428 21.29 7.67 45.14
CA ALA A 428 20.60 6.69 44.29
C ALA A 428 21.64 5.77 43.65
N THR A 429 21.84 4.58 44.22
CA THR A 429 22.48 3.46 43.55
C THR A 429 21.56 3.04 42.41
N LYS A 430 22.04 3.18 41.15
CA LYS A 430 21.39 2.59 39.99
C LYS A 430 21.24 1.08 40.26
N GLU A 431 20.03 0.61 40.37
CA GLU A 431 19.72 -0.80 40.52
C GLU A 431 19.78 -1.42 39.13
N TYR A 432 20.76 -2.30 38.90
CA TYR A 432 20.93 -3.05 37.66
C TYR A 432 20.07 -4.30 37.74
N ASP A 433 19.30 -4.58 36.67
CA ASP A 433 18.37 -5.69 36.59
C ASP A 433 18.76 -6.74 35.53
N SER A 434 19.83 -6.49 34.77
CA SER A 434 20.25 -7.31 33.64
C SER A 434 21.77 -7.30 33.47
N VAL A 435 22.27 -8.24 32.69
CA VAL A 435 23.67 -8.35 32.29
C VAL A 435 23.80 -8.16 30.79
N MET A 436 24.76 -7.35 30.34
CA MET A 436 24.97 -7.02 28.94
C MET A 436 25.33 -8.25 28.10
N ILE A 437 24.67 -8.39 26.96
CA ILE A 437 24.98 -9.39 25.93
C ILE A 437 26.00 -8.86 24.94
N ASN A 438 26.72 -9.76 24.25
CA ASN A 438 27.56 -9.39 23.13
C ASN A 438 26.74 -9.17 21.87
N VAL A 439 26.78 -7.96 21.31
CA VAL A 439 26.11 -7.61 20.03
C VAL A 439 27.12 -7.37 18.90
N VAL A 440 28.42 -7.42 19.17
CA VAL A 440 29.47 -7.27 18.13
C VAL A 440 29.41 -8.42 17.14
N GLY A 441 29.50 -8.12 15.85
CA GLY A 441 29.35 -9.09 14.75
C GLY A 441 27.89 -9.32 14.33
N MET A 442 26.92 -8.74 15.04
CA MET A 442 25.49 -8.88 14.70
C MET A 442 25.03 -7.74 13.80
N ASP A 443 23.99 -7.99 12.98
CA ASP A 443 23.39 -6.95 12.15
C ASP A 443 22.69 -5.89 13.01
N TYR A 444 23.09 -4.63 12.85
CA TYR A 444 22.60 -3.51 13.66
C TYR A 444 21.09 -3.31 13.55
N LYS A 445 20.53 -3.35 12.33
CA LYS A 445 19.09 -3.10 12.11
C LYS A 445 18.24 -4.22 12.70
N ALA A 446 18.66 -5.47 12.51
CA ALA A 446 17.97 -6.62 13.08
C ALA A 446 18.03 -6.59 14.61
N LYS A 447 19.23 -6.33 15.19
CA LYS A 447 19.39 -6.29 16.65
C LYS A 447 18.73 -5.09 17.30
N LYS A 448 18.69 -3.95 16.65
CA LYS A 448 17.93 -2.80 17.13
C LYS A 448 16.44 -3.09 17.27
N ALA A 449 15.87 -3.86 16.35
CA ALA A 449 14.46 -4.30 16.43
C ALA A 449 14.25 -5.39 17.49
N ASP A 450 15.14 -6.40 17.56
CA ASP A 450 15.06 -7.50 18.52
C ASP A 450 15.16 -7.06 19.98
N LEU A 451 15.98 -6.06 20.25
CA LEU A 451 16.33 -5.63 21.62
C LEU A 451 15.55 -4.38 22.06
N ALA A 452 14.69 -3.82 21.23
CA ALA A 452 14.00 -2.53 21.45
C ALA A 452 13.18 -2.47 22.75
N GLU A 453 12.71 -3.61 23.27
CA GLU A 453 11.99 -3.68 24.55
C GLU A 453 12.91 -3.70 25.78
N TRP A 454 14.19 -4.01 25.56
CA TRP A 454 15.17 -4.22 26.63
C TRP A 454 16.35 -3.24 26.58
N ILE A 455 16.90 -2.96 25.37
CA ILE A 455 18.05 -2.09 25.15
C ILE A 455 17.74 -1.09 24.02
N GLU A 456 18.01 0.19 24.24
CA GLU A 456 18.00 1.17 23.15
C GLU A 456 19.39 1.20 22.47
N LEU A 457 19.50 0.60 21.27
CA LEU A 457 20.72 0.64 20.48
C LEU A 457 20.87 1.98 19.77
N ASN A 458 21.96 2.72 20.07
CA ASN A 458 22.31 4.00 19.49
C ASN A 458 23.60 3.89 18.67
N CYS A 459 23.54 4.12 17.34
CA CYS A 459 24.72 4.13 16.48
C CYS A 459 25.43 5.50 16.59
N ILE A 460 26.58 5.53 17.23
CA ILE A 460 27.35 6.75 17.43
C ILE A 460 28.33 7.05 16.29
N ALA A 461 28.73 6.05 15.51
CA ALA A 461 29.63 6.19 14.36
C ALA A 461 29.47 5.02 13.38
N GLU A 462 29.70 5.30 12.10
CA GLU A 462 29.88 4.29 11.07
C GLU A 462 31.37 4.34 10.61
N GLU A 463 32.04 3.19 10.64
CA GLU A 463 33.47 3.09 10.34
C GLU A 463 33.73 1.94 9.36
N TYR A 464 34.76 2.09 8.49
CA TYR A 464 35.16 0.98 7.62
C TYR A 464 35.80 -0.14 8.45
N SER A 465 35.53 -1.38 8.09
CA SER A 465 36.10 -2.57 8.72
C SER A 465 36.35 -3.65 7.68
N ASP A 466 37.57 -4.14 7.61
CA ASP A 466 37.94 -5.27 6.75
C ASP A 466 37.55 -6.63 7.40
N GLU A 467 37.14 -6.63 8.68
CA GLU A 467 36.78 -7.82 9.45
C GLU A 467 35.27 -8.07 9.41
N TYR A 468 34.45 -7.00 9.43
CA TYR A 468 32.99 -7.08 9.53
C TYR A 468 32.32 -6.53 8.27
N PRO A 469 31.37 -7.28 7.66
CA PRO A 469 30.57 -6.78 6.57
C PRO A 469 29.79 -5.50 6.90
N ALA A 470 29.40 -4.73 5.89
CA ALA A 470 28.59 -3.53 6.06
C ALA A 470 27.28 -3.82 6.80
N GLY A 471 26.93 -2.96 7.76
CA GLY A 471 25.72 -3.08 8.58
C GLY A 471 25.89 -3.88 9.88
N GLN A 472 27.03 -4.53 10.11
CA GLN A 472 27.30 -5.23 11.37
C GLN A 472 27.88 -4.30 12.44
N ILE A 473 27.56 -4.59 13.70
CA ILE A 473 28.10 -3.88 14.87
C ILE A 473 29.57 -4.29 15.04
N ILE A 474 30.47 -3.34 15.12
CA ILE A 474 31.92 -3.56 15.29
C ILE A 474 32.41 -3.22 16.70
N TRP A 475 31.61 -2.52 17.48
CA TRP A 475 31.97 -2.11 18.83
C TRP A 475 30.72 -1.80 19.64
N GLN A 476 30.77 -2.03 20.96
CA GLN A 476 29.71 -1.68 21.91
C GLN A 476 30.34 -1.00 23.16
N SER A 477 29.61 -0.06 23.77
CA SER A 477 30.08 0.77 24.90
C SER A 477 30.11 0.02 26.22
N VAL A 478 29.26 -1.00 26.42
CA VAL A 478 29.22 -1.83 27.62
C VAL A 478 29.62 -3.24 27.23
N LYS A 479 30.57 -3.84 27.91
CA LYS A 479 31.09 -5.18 27.57
C LYS A 479 30.10 -6.28 27.95
N GLU A 480 30.21 -7.40 27.24
CA GLU A 480 29.50 -8.63 27.62
C GLU A 480 29.79 -9.02 29.07
N GLY A 481 28.75 -9.32 29.83
CA GLY A 481 28.84 -9.71 31.24
C GLY A 481 28.91 -8.55 32.23
N GLU A 482 28.94 -7.28 31.80
CA GLU A 482 28.86 -6.12 32.69
C GLU A 482 27.38 -5.86 33.06
N ASP A 483 27.18 -5.34 34.27
CA ASP A 483 25.86 -4.99 34.78
C ASP A 483 25.22 -3.89 33.93
N PHE A 484 23.97 -4.08 33.52
CA PHE A 484 23.19 -3.19 32.67
C PHE A 484 21.78 -3.02 33.20
N LYS A 485 21.18 -1.84 33.00
CA LYS A 485 19.79 -1.59 33.36
C LYS A 485 18.91 -1.66 32.13
N SER A 486 17.85 -2.45 32.20
CA SER A 486 16.84 -2.54 31.14
C SER A 486 16.25 -1.16 30.82
N GLY A 487 16.25 -0.82 29.53
CA GLY A 487 15.82 0.50 29.02
C GLY A 487 16.93 1.56 28.94
N ASP A 488 18.17 1.26 29.38
CA ASP A 488 19.33 2.15 29.15
C ASP A 488 19.80 2.03 27.68
N THR A 489 20.50 3.07 27.20
CA THR A 489 21.03 3.14 25.84
C THR A 489 22.39 2.46 25.75
N LEU A 490 22.58 1.57 24.76
CA LEU A 490 23.85 0.98 24.39
C LEU A 490 24.38 1.66 23.13
N ASP A 491 25.47 2.39 23.26
CA ASP A 491 26.17 2.98 22.12
C ASP A 491 26.94 1.90 21.36
N VAL A 492 26.82 1.92 20.05
CA VAL A 492 27.49 0.97 19.15
C VAL A 492 28.13 1.69 17.96
N LYS A 493 29.15 1.07 17.38
CA LYS A 493 29.68 1.46 16.07
C LYS A 493 29.32 0.41 15.04
N VAL A 494 29.01 0.84 13.82
CA VAL A 494 28.54 -0.03 12.73
C VAL A 494 29.52 -0.02 11.57
N SER A 495 29.77 -1.18 10.98
CA SER A 495 30.65 -1.34 9.83
C SER A 495 30.04 -0.75 8.56
N LEU A 496 30.85 0.00 7.80
CA LEU A 496 30.60 0.37 6.41
C LEU A 496 31.07 -0.70 5.40
N GLY A 497 31.63 -1.81 5.87
CA GLY A 497 32.32 -2.81 5.05
C GLY A 497 33.79 -2.49 4.81
N PRO A 498 34.45 -3.21 3.89
CA PRO A 498 35.87 -3.04 3.63
C PRO A 498 36.22 -1.65 3.09
N SER A 499 37.34 -1.11 3.54
CA SER A 499 37.85 0.19 3.08
C SER A 499 38.36 0.16 1.63
N LYS A 500 38.70 -1.03 1.12
CA LYS A 500 39.23 -1.23 -0.23
C LYS A 500 38.40 -2.27 -0.98
N VAL A 501 37.89 -1.88 -2.14
CA VAL A 501 37.02 -2.73 -2.97
C VAL A 501 37.57 -2.86 -4.38
N LYS A 502 37.41 -4.03 -4.98
CA LYS A 502 37.79 -4.28 -6.38
C LYS A 502 36.64 -3.87 -7.31
N VAL A 503 36.97 -3.18 -8.40
CA VAL A 503 36.05 -2.80 -9.46
C VAL A 503 35.54 -4.07 -10.17
N PRO A 504 34.22 -4.30 -10.26
CA PRO A 504 33.66 -5.46 -10.93
C PRO A 504 33.77 -5.36 -12.45
N GLU A 505 33.65 -6.50 -13.14
CA GLU A 505 33.60 -6.59 -14.59
C GLU A 505 32.30 -6.03 -15.13
N PHE A 506 32.36 -5.24 -16.22
CA PHE A 506 31.17 -4.64 -16.85
C PHE A 506 30.81 -5.19 -18.22
N LYS A 507 31.59 -6.14 -18.77
CA LYS A 507 31.40 -6.65 -20.13
C LYS A 507 30.02 -7.26 -20.34
N GLY A 508 29.18 -6.61 -21.17
CA GLY A 508 27.81 -7.05 -21.44
C GLY A 508 26.78 -6.68 -20.37
N VAL A 509 27.16 -5.87 -19.37
CA VAL A 509 26.29 -5.44 -18.29
C VAL A 509 25.63 -4.10 -18.66
N THR A 510 24.34 -3.94 -18.31
CA THR A 510 23.64 -2.66 -18.47
C THR A 510 24.07 -1.67 -17.40
N LEU A 511 23.96 -0.37 -17.68
CA LEU A 511 24.34 0.69 -16.74
C LEU A 511 23.66 0.52 -15.38
N SER A 512 22.35 0.25 -15.36
CA SER A 512 21.57 0.07 -14.13
C SER A 512 22.03 -1.13 -13.30
N ALA A 513 22.29 -2.26 -13.95
CA ALA A 513 22.80 -3.45 -13.27
C ALA A 513 24.21 -3.23 -12.71
N TYR A 514 25.05 -2.54 -13.47
CA TYR A 514 26.41 -2.23 -13.03
C TYR A 514 26.45 -1.25 -11.85
N ILE A 515 25.61 -0.21 -11.87
CA ILE A 515 25.46 0.72 -10.75
C ILE A 515 25.05 -0.04 -9.48
N ALA A 516 24.04 -0.91 -9.56
CA ALA A 516 23.60 -1.71 -8.42
C ALA A 516 24.72 -2.61 -7.85
N GLU A 517 25.58 -3.14 -8.72
CA GLU A 517 26.72 -3.98 -8.32
C GLU A 517 27.83 -3.17 -7.61
N ILE A 518 28.19 -2.00 -8.16
CA ILE A 518 29.22 -1.15 -7.53
C ILE A 518 28.76 -0.51 -6.22
N GLU A 519 27.48 -0.13 -6.12
CA GLU A 519 26.90 0.40 -4.88
C GLU A 519 26.88 -0.66 -3.77
N LYS A 520 26.59 -1.92 -4.13
CA LYS A 520 26.57 -3.05 -3.20
C LYS A 520 27.95 -3.29 -2.54
N ILE A 521 29.02 -3.01 -3.24
CA ILE A 521 30.40 -3.12 -2.72
C ILE A 521 30.91 -1.82 -2.10
N GLY A 522 30.08 -0.76 -2.03
CA GLY A 522 30.41 0.49 -1.33
C GLY A 522 30.89 1.65 -2.21
N ILE A 523 30.96 1.51 -3.54
CA ILE A 523 31.31 2.61 -4.46
C ILE A 523 30.09 3.51 -4.66
N LYS A 524 29.90 4.52 -3.80
CA LYS A 524 28.74 5.43 -3.80
C LYS A 524 29.00 6.73 -4.57
N ASN A 525 30.28 7.18 -4.68
CA ASN A 525 30.63 8.41 -5.39
C ASN A 525 30.92 8.10 -6.87
N HIS A 526 29.88 7.93 -7.68
CA HIS A 526 29.97 7.65 -9.10
C HIS A 526 29.15 8.61 -9.96
N THR A 527 29.53 8.73 -11.23
CA THR A 527 28.78 9.48 -12.24
C THR A 527 28.77 8.70 -13.54
N SER A 528 27.68 8.80 -14.32
CA SER A 528 27.56 8.16 -15.61
C SER A 528 27.59 9.19 -16.75
N THR A 529 28.26 8.87 -17.86
CA THR A 529 28.36 9.71 -19.05
C THR A 529 27.96 8.92 -20.30
N PRO A 530 27.04 9.42 -21.13
CA PRO A 530 26.69 8.77 -22.38
C PRO A 530 27.78 8.91 -23.43
N ALA A 531 27.95 7.90 -24.29
CA ALA A 531 28.80 7.96 -25.47
C ALA A 531 28.17 7.16 -26.62
N VAL A 532 28.25 7.70 -27.84
CA VAL A 532 27.77 6.97 -29.01
C VAL A 532 28.79 5.88 -29.37
N ASN A 533 28.37 4.62 -29.31
CA ASN A 533 29.20 3.48 -29.68
C ASN A 533 28.35 2.31 -30.17
N TYR A 534 28.22 2.18 -31.47
CA TYR A 534 27.41 1.16 -32.13
C TYR A 534 27.91 -0.30 -31.99
N ASN A 535 29.08 -0.51 -31.42
CA ASN A 535 29.59 -1.86 -31.08
C ASN A 535 28.95 -2.42 -29.80
N TYR A 536 28.18 -1.59 -29.06
CA TYR A 536 27.50 -1.95 -27.82
C TYR A 536 26.01 -1.67 -27.94
N ALA A 537 25.19 -2.47 -27.28
CA ALA A 537 23.76 -2.19 -27.17
C ALA A 537 23.53 -0.89 -26.39
N THR A 538 22.52 -0.11 -26.75
CA THR A 538 22.14 1.09 -25.99
C THR A 538 21.88 0.72 -24.54
N GLY A 539 22.45 1.49 -23.60
CA GLY A 539 22.41 1.24 -22.15
C GLY A 539 23.50 0.30 -21.64
N ALA A 540 24.37 -0.27 -22.47
CA ALA A 540 25.48 -1.12 -22.02
C ALA A 540 26.69 -0.29 -21.56
N VAL A 541 27.37 -0.70 -20.47
CA VAL A 541 28.60 -0.07 -20.01
C VAL A 541 29.74 -0.33 -21.01
N ILE A 542 30.45 0.75 -21.38
CA ILE A 542 31.55 0.72 -22.35
C ILE A 542 32.92 0.76 -21.65
N LYS A 543 33.02 1.62 -20.63
CA LYS A 543 34.27 1.94 -19.96
C LYS A 543 34.01 2.50 -18.55
N THR A 544 34.95 2.26 -17.66
CA THR A 544 35.04 2.86 -16.31
C THR A 544 36.33 3.66 -16.14
N SER A 545 36.33 4.62 -15.21
CA SER A 545 37.52 5.44 -14.92
C SER A 545 38.65 4.67 -14.22
N VAL A 546 38.28 3.55 -13.59
CA VAL A 546 39.24 2.59 -12.97
C VAL A 546 38.95 1.25 -13.62
N GLU A 547 39.98 0.53 -14.04
CA GLU A 547 39.81 -0.72 -14.78
C GLU A 547 39.24 -1.85 -13.88
N PRO A 548 38.44 -2.79 -14.46
CA PRO A 548 37.99 -3.96 -13.73
C PRO A 548 39.12 -4.74 -13.08
N GLY A 549 38.92 -5.16 -11.82
CA GLY A 549 39.94 -5.86 -11.02
C GLY A 549 40.91 -4.94 -10.26
N GLU A 550 41.01 -3.66 -10.60
CA GLU A 550 41.75 -2.68 -9.82
C GLU A 550 40.98 -2.34 -8.51
N THR A 551 41.74 -1.83 -7.53
CA THR A 551 41.20 -1.55 -6.20
C THR A 551 40.96 -0.05 -6.01
N ILE A 552 39.79 0.32 -5.51
CA ILE A 552 39.46 1.67 -5.05
C ILE A 552 39.51 1.69 -3.54
N ASP A 553 40.21 2.71 -2.98
CA ASP A 553 40.21 3.01 -1.55
C ASP A 553 39.05 3.98 -1.25
N LEU A 554 38.02 3.49 -0.58
CA LEU A 554 36.77 4.23 -0.28
C LEU A 554 36.97 5.31 0.80
N THR A 555 38.14 5.33 1.49
CA THR A 555 38.47 6.37 2.48
C THR A 555 39.04 7.64 1.85
N THR A 556 39.38 7.59 0.55
CA THR A 556 39.90 8.73 -0.21
C THR A 556 38.81 9.47 -0.94
N ASP A 557 39.11 10.72 -1.36
CA ASP A 557 38.18 11.46 -2.24
C ASP A 557 38.32 10.91 -3.68
N TYR A 558 37.55 9.83 -3.97
CA TYR A 558 37.51 9.21 -5.30
C TYR A 558 36.28 9.66 -6.06
N LYS A 559 36.38 9.70 -7.39
CA LYS A 559 35.26 9.88 -8.30
C LYS A 559 35.25 8.76 -9.34
N PHE A 560 34.27 7.91 -9.30
CA PHE A 560 34.13 6.80 -10.24
C PHE A 560 33.25 7.21 -11.42
N VAL A 561 33.78 7.16 -12.65
CA VAL A 561 33.03 7.55 -13.87
C VAL A 561 32.74 6.32 -14.70
N ILE A 562 31.47 6.14 -15.07
CA ILE A 562 30.97 5.05 -15.91
C ILE A 562 30.58 5.64 -17.25
N THR A 563 31.13 5.13 -18.35
CA THR A 563 30.72 5.50 -19.71
C THR A 563 29.85 4.40 -20.29
N TYR A 564 28.67 4.75 -20.81
CA TYR A 564 27.72 3.80 -21.36
C TYR A 564 27.31 4.16 -22.79
N ALA A 565 26.86 3.18 -23.56
CA ALA A 565 26.37 3.36 -24.92
C ALA A 565 25.02 4.06 -24.93
N ASP A 566 24.93 5.18 -25.62
CA ASP A 566 23.69 5.90 -25.91
C ASP A 566 23.62 6.14 -27.42
N ASN A 567 23.12 5.13 -28.15
CA ASN A 567 23.08 5.16 -29.59
C ASN A 567 21.74 5.72 -30.05
N PRO A 568 21.70 6.89 -30.76
CA PRO A 568 20.46 7.42 -31.29
C PRO A 568 19.82 6.43 -32.26
N ALA A 569 18.50 6.30 -32.18
CA ALA A 569 17.73 5.47 -33.12
C ALA A 569 18.03 5.90 -34.55
N VAL A 570 18.52 4.97 -35.36
CA VAL A 570 18.70 5.19 -36.82
C VAL A 570 17.32 5.36 -37.41
N THR A 571 16.89 6.60 -37.60
CA THR A 571 15.73 6.90 -38.43
C THR A 571 16.10 6.56 -39.88
N THR A 572 15.73 5.40 -40.35
CA THR A 572 15.68 5.09 -41.77
C THR A 572 14.61 5.97 -42.40
N THR A 573 15.01 7.14 -42.87
CA THR A 573 14.21 7.93 -43.79
C THR A 573 14.12 7.11 -45.08
N ALA A 574 12.94 6.60 -45.37
CA ALA A 574 12.64 6.05 -46.69
C ALA A 574 12.92 7.13 -47.76
N PRO A 575 13.55 6.79 -48.89
CA PRO A 575 13.79 7.75 -49.97
C PRO A 575 12.45 8.34 -50.45
N PRO A 576 12.41 9.65 -50.81
CA PRO A 576 11.19 10.26 -51.31
C PRO A 576 10.75 9.59 -52.62
N ALA A 577 9.49 9.18 -52.66
CA ALA A 577 8.84 8.65 -53.87
C ALA A 577 8.90 9.71 -54.96
N ALA A 578 9.51 9.35 -56.09
CA ALA A 578 9.56 10.19 -57.28
C ALA A 578 8.15 10.44 -57.83
N THR A 579 7.80 11.71 -57.90
CA THR A 579 6.59 12.23 -58.57
C THR A 579 6.74 12.05 -60.07
N THR A 580 5.94 11.18 -60.71
CA THR A 580 5.69 11.22 -62.13
C THR A 580 4.24 11.55 -62.39
N ALA A 581 4.02 12.61 -63.18
CA ALA A 581 2.75 13.12 -63.67
C ALA A 581 2.16 12.18 -64.78
N PRO A 582 0.87 12.33 -65.11
CA PRO A 582 0.08 11.31 -65.81
C PRO A 582 0.15 11.37 -67.33
N THR A 583 0.05 10.23 -68.02
CA THR A 583 -0.36 10.18 -69.43
C THR A 583 -1.30 8.99 -69.70
N ALA A 584 -2.25 9.25 -70.55
CA ALA A 584 -3.52 8.62 -70.85
C ALA A 584 -3.50 7.16 -71.37
N GLU A 585 -4.63 6.53 -71.13
CA GLU A 585 -5.40 5.53 -71.86
C GLU A 585 -4.76 4.71 -72.97
N THR A 586 -4.88 3.38 -72.93
CA THR A 586 -5.60 2.61 -73.97
C THR A 586 -5.91 1.18 -73.46
N THR A 587 -7.17 0.82 -73.57
CA THR A 587 -7.85 -0.48 -73.54
C THR A 587 -7.16 -1.63 -74.22
N VAL A 588 -7.24 -2.85 -73.73
CA VAL A 588 -7.83 -4.06 -74.37
C VAL A 588 -7.68 -5.30 -73.46
N ALA A 589 -8.74 -6.06 -73.30
CA ALA A 589 -8.98 -7.22 -72.46
C ALA A 589 -8.60 -8.60 -73.06
N PRO A 590 -8.93 -9.72 -72.37
CA PRO A 590 -8.13 -10.95 -72.16
C PRO A 590 -8.68 -12.12 -73.01
N PRO A 591 -8.53 -13.43 -72.72
CA PRO A 591 -7.58 -14.39 -72.19
C PRO A 591 -7.26 -15.53 -73.19
N PRO A 592 -6.90 -16.82 -73.02
CA PRO A 592 -7.32 -17.75 -71.94
C PRO A 592 -6.26 -18.79 -71.49
N ALA A 593 -6.72 -19.64 -70.58
CA ALA A 593 -6.14 -20.79 -69.90
C ALA A 593 -5.68 -21.97 -70.81
N SER A 594 -4.77 -22.78 -70.25
CA SER A 594 -4.84 -24.26 -70.34
C SER A 594 -3.74 -24.94 -69.47
N GLN A 595 -4.16 -25.85 -68.59
CA GLN A 595 -3.44 -27.03 -68.09
C GLN A 595 -3.46 -28.12 -69.15
N PRO A 596 -2.93 -29.39 -69.03
CA PRO A 596 -1.97 -29.99 -68.07
C PRO A 596 -0.98 -30.99 -68.83
N ALA A 597 -0.06 -31.61 -68.07
CA ALA A 597 0.26 -33.05 -68.18
C ALA A 597 1.53 -33.48 -67.44
N GLN A 598 1.39 -34.47 -66.56
CA GLN A 598 2.40 -35.46 -66.14
C GLN A 598 2.62 -36.50 -67.25
N PRO A 599 3.49 -37.58 -67.21
CA PRO A 599 4.27 -38.16 -66.09
C PRO A 599 5.60 -38.85 -66.50
N GLY A 600 6.24 -39.55 -65.56
CA GLY A 600 7.17 -40.67 -65.75
C GLY A 600 8.59 -40.37 -65.26
N SER A 601 9.34 -41.16 -64.60
CA SER A 601 9.31 -42.55 -64.13
C SER A 601 10.54 -42.75 -63.19
N ASN A 602 10.37 -43.51 -62.13
CA ASN A 602 11.39 -44.20 -61.33
C ASN A 602 12.36 -45.09 -62.20
N PRO A 603 13.46 -45.72 -61.66
CA PRO A 603 13.65 -46.33 -60.35
C PRO A 603 15.12 -46.46 -59.85
N GLY A 604 15.28 -47.03 -58.61
CA GLY A 604 16.42 -47.82 -58.17
C GLY A 604 17.11 -47.23 -56.87
N ASP A 605 17.01 -47.78 -55.80
CA ASP A 605 17.34 -49.06 -55.12
C ASP A 605 18.50 -48.89 -54.09
N GLY A 606 18.39 -49.56 -52.93
CA GLY A 606 19.41 -49.90 -51.97
C GLY A 606 19.39 -49.01 -50.69
N GLY A 607 19.02 -49.42 -49.54
CA GLY A 607 19.01 -50.68 -48.84
C GLY A 607 19.78 -50.54 -47.53
N GLN A 608 19.14 -50.95 -46.41
CA GLN A 608 19.76 -51.44 -45.13
C GLN A 608 20.43 -50.41 -44.20
N ASP A 609 20.37 -50.33 -42.88
CA ASP A 609 19.81 -51.22 -41.83
C ASP A 609 19.73 -50.40 -40.51
N LEU A 610 18.74 -50.69 -39.70
CA LEU A 610 18.74 -50.50 -38.28
C LEU A 610 19.59 -51.64 -37.60
N PRO A 611 20.16 -51.57 -36.43
CA PRO A 611 19.44 -51.68 -35.14
C PRO A 611 20.05 -50.87 -33.96
N GLY A 612 19.32 -50.64 -32.94
CA GLY A 612 19.07 -51.41 -31.72
C GLY A 612 19.44 -50.62 -30.50
N ILE A 613 18.50 -50.30 -29.63
CA ILE A 613 18.30 -50.60 -28.22
C ILE A 613 19.60 -50.68 -27.37
N GLU A 614 19.70 -49.89 -26.28
CA GLU A 614 19.85 -50.40 -24.90
C GLU A 614 19.64 -49.28 -23.87
N GLU A 615 18.82 -49.66 -22.88
CA GLU A 615 18.63 -49.04 -21.58
C GLU A 615 19.88 -49.18 -20.71
N ALA A 616 20.00 -48.37 -19.73
CA ALA A 616 20.32 -48.57 -18.29
C ALA A 616 21.17 -47.41 -17.74
N ASP A 617 20.88 -46.81 -16.76
CA ASP A 617 20.74 -46.70 -15.32
C ASP A 617 20.38 -45.29 -14.90
#